data_1d02f39f3ea5983e3e34da288a381405
#
_entry.id   1d02f39f3ea5983e3e34da288a381405
#
_cell.length_a   1.000
_cell.length_b   1.000
_cell.length_c   1.000
_cell.angle_alpha   90.00
_cell.angle_beta   90.00
_cell.angle_gamma   90.00
#
_symmetry.space_group_name_H-M   'P 1'
#
loop_
_entity.id
_entity.type
_entity.pdbx_description
1 polymer ?
#
loop_
_entity_poly.entity_id
_entity_poly.type
_entity_poly.pdbx_seq_one_letter_code
_entity_poly.pdbx_strand_id
1 'polypeptide(L)'
;MLLGAAVALEVLALAGYANLFRYILRVLDIRMRLLEVWSITLSSLAVSHILSAGGVGGWVVTYNALVKHKVPHGIVFVAIAAQQFFNYVVLWVFFAIAILYLIVVRGSDSILGYLVGIVLIVLILWLTLYGVYLYNRPTRLRLRVTQLAHLFNRVRRREVIQERHIDGWIDNLLIGMRRMVRHRGSFRTTLLFACGFWFFDMLCLWCTFRAFGYTMGLGHLLVAYVIAYSIGTLAPTPSGLGAIEGLMIALFLSFGVPSAVAVAAVLVYRIINFWLPIPPGFVAYAIVRPGRRPVMEGEVETAAGEAVGELDQTR
;
A
#
# COMPACT_ATOMS: atom_id res chain seq x y z
N MET A 1 -23.33 -1.44 -21.08
CA MET A 1 -23.52 -0.41 -20.02
C MET A 1 -22.87 -0.79 -18.70
N LEU A 2 -23.08 -2.00 -18.15
CA LEU A 2 -22.53 -2.39 -16.84
C LEU A 2 -20.99 -2.46 -16.78
N LEU A 3 -20.32 -2.90 -17.84
CA LEU A 3 -18.85 -2.88 -17.91
C LEU A 3 -18.28 -1.45 -17.94
N GLY A 4 -19.00 -0.52 -18.61
CA GLY A 4 -18.62 0.90 -18.53
C GLY A 4 -18.78 1.47 -17.12
N ALA A 5 -19.82 1.06 -16.40
CA ALA A 5 -19.97 1.39 -14.97
C ALA A 5 -18.87 0.80 -14.11
N ALA A 6 -18.42 -0.45 -14.36
CA ALA A 6 -17.31 -1.07 -13.69
C ALA A 6 -16.01 -0.27 -13.87
N VAL A 7 -15.71 0.15 -15.11
CA VAL A 7 -14.54 1.00 -15.40
C VAL A 7 -14.64 2.35 -14.68
N ALA A 8 -15.83 2.98 -14.68
CA ALA A 8 -16.03 4.26 -13.99
C ALA A 8 -15.83 4.13 -12.46
N LEU A 9 -16.31 3.04 -11.88
CA LEU A 9 -16.11 2.73 -10.44
C LEU A 9 -14.63 2.50 -10.12
N GLU A 10 -13.89 1.83 -10.99
CA GLU A 10 -12.45 1.65 -10.84
C GLU A 10 -11.69 2.98 -10.91
N VAL A 11 -12.07 3.86 -11.85
CA VAL A 11 -11.50 5.22 -11.91
C VAL A 11 -11.80 6.01 -10.61
N LEU A 12 -12.99 5.85 -10.03
CA LEU A 12 -13.32 6.45 -8.73
C LEU A 12 -12.50 5.83 -7.57
N ALA A 13 -12.26 4.52 -7.61
CA ALA A 13 -11.39 3.85 -6.65
C ALA A 13 -9.97 4.42 -6.73
N LEU A 14 -9.38 4.48 -7.93
CA LEU A 14 -8.06 5.07 -8.16
C LEU A 14 -8.00 6.54 -7.73
N ALA A 15 -9.09 7.30 -7.96
CA ALA A 15 -9.22 8.68 -7.48
C ALA A 15 -9.21 8.74 -5.95
N GLY A 16 -9.89 7.82 -5.28
CA GLY A 16 -9.84 7.66 -3.83
C GLY A 16 -8.41 7.44 -3.34
N TYR A 17 -7.70 6.49 -3.95
CA TYR A 17 -6.32 6.15 -3.60
C TYR A 17 -5.33 7.31 -3.83
N ALA A 18 -5.45 8.03 -4.95
CA ALA A 18 -4.62 9.20 -5.24
C ALA A 18 -4.92 10.38 -4.29
N ASN A 19 -6.22 10.62 -3.95
CA ASN A 19 -6.59 11.66 -3.01
C ASN A 19 -6.22 11.32 -1.57
N LEU A 20 -6.26 10.03 -1.18
CA LEU A 20 -5.69 9.55 0.08
C LEU A 20 -4.23 10.00 0.21
N PHE A 21 -3.40 9.72 -0.79
CA PHE A 21 -2.00 10.11 -0.80
C PHE A 21 -1.82 11.63 -0.79
N ARG A 22 -2.55 12.34 -1.66
CA ARG A 22 -2.53 13.81 -1.69
C ARG A 22 -2.85 14.44 -0.34
N TYR A 23 -3.82 13.88 0.36
CA TYR A 23 -4.23 14.40 1.66
C TYR A 23 -3.14 14.15 2.72
N ILE A 24 -2.53 12.97 2.73
CA ILE A 24 -1.38 12.66 3.59
C ILE A 24 -0.23 13.65 3.33
N LEU A 25 0.12 13.91 2.06
CA LEU A 25 1.15 14.86 1.70
C LEU A 25 0.84 16.28 2.24
N ARG A 26 -0.42 16.72 2.15
CA ARG A 26 -0.85 18.02 2.70
C ARG A 26 -0.69 18.10 4.22
N VAL A 27 -1.01 17.04 4.94
CA VAL A 27 -0.83 16.96 6.40
C VAL A 27 0.64 17.03 6.78
N LEU A 28 1.51 16.55 5.91
CA LEU A 28 2.97 16.61 6.07
C LEU A 28 3.58 17.93 5.56
N ASP A 29 2.73 18.92 5.17
CA ASP A 29 3.11 20.22 4.59
C ASP A 29 3.80 20.11 3.22
N ILE A 30 3.61 18.99 2.52
CA ILE A 30 4.12 18.78 1.16
C ILE A 30 3.04 19.22 0.16
N ARG A 31 3.27 20.36 -0.51
CA ARG A 31 2.35 20.87 -1.52
C ARG A 31 2.74 20.39 -2.90
N MET A 32 1.90 19.55 -3.49
CA MET A 32 2.04 19.05 -4.85
C MET A 32 0.78 19.33 -5.68
N ARG A 33 0.96 19.49 -6.99
CA ARG A 33 -0.17 19.64 -7.92
C ARG A 33 -0.94 18.32 -8.02
N LEU A 34 -2.23 18.40 -8.28
CA LEU A 34 -3.08 17.20 -8.39
C LEU A 34 -2.54 16.21 -9.44
N LEU A 35 -2.15 16.71 -10.60
CA LEU A 35 -1.61 15.88 -11.69
C LEU A 35 -0.30 15.19 -11.32
N GLU A 36 0.57 15.83 -10.55
CA GLU A 36 1.81 15.23 -10.05
C GLU A 36 1.52 14.06 -9.11
N VAL A 37 0.59 14.26 -8.17
CA VAL A 37 0.17 13.18 -7.25
C VAL A 37 -0.45 12.01 -7.99
N TRP A 38 -1.31 12.29 -8.98
CA TRP A 38 -1.88 11.24 -9.83
C TRP A 38 -0.81 10.50 -10.63
N SER A 39 0.13 11.23 -11.23
CA SER A 39 1.23 10.63 -11.98
C SER A 39 2.10 9.74 -11.11
N ILE A 40 2.45 10.18 -9.89
CA ILE A 40 3.21 9.36 -8.93
C ILE A 40 2.42 8.12 -8.53
N THR A 41 1.13 8.28 -8.23
CA THR A 41 0.28 7.17 -7.80
C THR A 41 0.11 6.12 -8.89
N LEU A 42 -0.22 6.52 -10.12
CA LEU A 42 -0.37 5.61 -11.24
C LEU A 42 0.94 4.94 -11.61
N SER A 43 2.07 5.67 -11.61
CA SER A 43 3.40 5.12 -11.85
C SER A 43 3.78 4.08 -10.79
N SER A 44 3.51 4.39 -9.52
CA SER A 44 3.74 3.50 -8.38
C SER A 44 2.93 2.20 -8.51
N LEU A 45 1.65 2.30 -8.88
CA LEU A 45 0.78 1.14 -9.11
C LEU A 45 1.27 0.29 -10.28
N ALA A 46 1.56 0.90 -11.44
CA ALA A 46 2.04 0.18 -12.61
C ALA A 46 3.34 -0.59 -12.34
N VAL A 47 4.29 0.04 -11.66
CA VAL A 47 5.55 -0.61 -11.28
C VAL A 47 5.32 -1.70 -10.24
N SER A 48 4.44 -1.49 -9.26
CA SER A 48 4.08 -2.52 -8.28
C SER A 48 3.45 -3.74 -8.93
N HIS A 49 2.58 -3.54 -9.92
CA HIS A 49 1.87 -4.63 -10.60
C HIS A 49 2.82 -5.52 -11.40
N ILE A 50 3.90 -4.98 -11.99
CA ILE A 50 4.77 -5.74 -12.89
C ILE A 50 6.08 -6.20 -12.22
N LEU A 51 6.72 -5.33 -11.42
CA LEU A 51 8.12 -5.51 -11.06
C LEU A 51 8.37 -6.06 -9.65
N SER A 52 7.34 -6.23 -8.81
CA SER A 52 7.63 -6.61 -7.43
C SER A 52 6.62 -7.53 -6.77
N ALA A 53 7.15 -8.56 -6.13
CA ALA A 53 6.45 -9.23 -5.03
C ALA A 53 6.24 -8.22 -3.88
N GLY A 54 5.01 -8.12 -3.37
CA GLY A 54 4.68 -7.31 -2.19
C GLY A 54 4.64 -5.78 -2.40
N GLY A 55 4.59 -5.27 -3.64
CA GLY A 55 4.37 -3.82 -3.89
C GLY A 55 5.58 -2.91 -3.66
N VAL A 56 6.75 -3.44 -3.30
CA VAL A 56 7.96 -2.67 -2.98
C VAL A 56 8.42 -1.76 -4.14
N GLY A 57 8.25 -2.21 -5.39
CA GLY A 57 8.63 -1.41 -6.57
C GLY A 57 7.92 -0.06 -6.64
N GLY A 58 6.64 -0.02 -6.28
CA GLY A 58 5.89 1.24 -6.24
C GLY A 58 6.35 2.17 -5.12
N TRP A 59 6.78 1.65 -3.98
CA TRP A 59 7.35 2.47 -2.91
C TRP A 59 8.64 3.16 -3.35
N VAL A 60 9.49 2.46 -4.09
CA VAL A 60 10.72 3.04 -4.67
C VAL A 60 10.39 4.17 -5.65
N VAL A 61 9.38 4.00 -6.50
CA VAL A 61 8.92 5.05 -7.41
C VAL A 61 8.43 6.27 -6.63
N THR A 62 7.58 6.07 -5.65
CA THR A 62 7.05 7.14 -4.80
C THR A 62 8.16 7.85 -4.03
N TYR A 63 9.09 7.08 -3.46
CA TYR A 63 10.24 7.59 -2.72
C TYR A 63 11.09 8.50 -3.61
N ASN A 64 11.54 8.01 -4.76
CA ASN A 64 12.36 8.78 -5.69
C ASN A 64 11.66 10.04 -6.20
N ALA A 65 10.35 9.96 -6.45
CA ALA A 65 9.57 11.12 -6.87
C ALA A 65 9.52 12.20 -5.77
N LEU A 66 9.29 11.83 -4.52
CA LEU A 66 9.22 12.80 -3.41
C LEU A 66 10.60 13.38 -3.05
N VAL A 67 11.66 12.57 -3.09
CA VAL A 67 13.04 13.05 -2.87
C VAL A 67 13.45 14.08 -3.93
N LYS A 68 13.05 13.89 -5.19
CA LYS A 68 13.25 14.88 -6.25
C LYS A 68 12.61 16.25 -5.92
N HIS A 69 11.52 16.25 -5.18
CA HIS A 69 10.89 17.46 -4.66
C HIS A 69 11.53 17.99 -3.36
N LYS A 70 12.75 17.54 -3.04
CA LYS A 70 13.54 17.95 -1.85
C LYS A 70 12.83 17.65 -0.52
N VAL A 71 11.97 16.65 -0.48
CA VAL A 71 11.33 16.19 0.75
C VAL A 71 12.32 15.37 1.57
N PRO A 72 12.51 15.65 2.87
CA PRO A 72 13.40 14.88 3.73
C PRO A 72 13.04 13.38 3.75
N HIS A 73 14.04 12.50 3.69
CA HIS A 73 13.87 11.05 3.58
C HIS A 73 12.95 10.44 4.65
N GLY A 74 13.07 10.89 5.90
CA GLY A 74 12.21 10.43 7.00
C GLY A 74 10.74 10.79 6.78
N ILE A 75 10.44 12.00 6.25
CA ILE A 75 9.08 12.43 5.95
C ILE A 75 8.50 11.66 4.75
N VAL A 76 9.33 11.37 3.74
CA VAL A 76 8.93 10.50 2.61
C VAL A 76 8.50 9.13 3.10
N PHE A 77 9.27 8.53 4.00
CA PHE A 77 8.93 7.25 4.59
C PHE A 77 7.60 7.31 5.36
N VAL A 78 7.37 8.36 6.16
CA VAL A 78 6.09 8.57 6.87
C VAL A 78 4.93 8.67 5.87
N ALA A 79 5.10 9.39 4.75
CA ALA A 79 4.04 9.54 3.76
C ALA A 79 3.64 8.19 3.15
N ILE A 80 4.62 7.37 2.75
CA ILE A 80 4.40 6.03 2.19
C ILE A 80 3.80 5.10 3.25
N ALA A 81 4.38 5.07 4.45
CA ALA A 81 3.90 4.23 5.54
C ALA A 81 2.48 4.59 5.97
N ALA A 82 2.15 5.88 6.06
CA ALA A 82 0.81 6.35 6.38
C ALA A 82 -0.20 5.94 5.30
N GLN A 83 0.13 6.08 4.01
CA GLN A 83 -0.74 5.64 2.93
C GLN A 83 -1.07 4.15 3.05
N GLN A 84 -0.06 3.31 3.25
CA GLN A 84 -0.25 1.86 3.41
C GLN A 84 -1.03 1.54 4.69
N PHE A 85 -0.72 2.20 5.79
CA PHE A 85 -1.43 2.01 7.06
C PHE A 85 -2.93 2.25 6.91
N PHE A 86 -3.35 3.42 6.38
CA PHE A 86 -4.77 3.72 6.21
C PHE A 86 -5.44 2.78 5.21
N ASN A 87 -4.74 2.42 4.14
CA ASN A 87 -5.26 1.49 3.14
C ASN A 87 -5.53 0.11 3.76
N TYR A 88 -4.57 -0.45 4.50
CA TYR A 88 -4.74 -1.76 5.13
C TYR A 88 -5.69 -1.74 6.33
N VAL A 89 -5.73 -0.68 7.12
CA VAL A 89 -6.72 -0.56 8.23
C VAL A 89 -8.14 -0.72 7.70
N VAL A 90 -8.47 -0.09 6.56
CA VAL A 90 -9.80 -0.25 5.96
C VAL A 90 -10.04 -1.66 5.46
N LEU A 91 -9.06 -2.27 4.76
CA LEU A 91 -9.16 -3.67 4.35
C LEU A 91 -9.46 -4.60 5.53
N TRP A 92 -8.81 -4.38 6.66
CA TRP A 92 -9.01 -5.18 7.86
C TRP A 92 -10.36 -4.92 8.55
N VAL A 93 -10.87 -3.69 8.51
CA VAL A 93 -12.24 -3.40 8.94
C VAL A 93 -13.24 -4.16 8.07
N PHE A 94 -13.06 -4.15 6.75
CA PHE A 94 -13.90 -4.92 5.83
C PHE A 94 -13.77 -6.42 6.07
N PHE A 95 -12.57 -6.91 6.39
CA PHE A 95 -12.33 -8.30 6.78
C PHE A 95 -13.11 -8.67 8.05
N ALA A 96 -13.09 -7.82 9.07
CA ALA A 96 -13.85 -8.04 10.29
C ALA A 96 -15.37 -8.09 10.03
N ILE A 97 -15.87 -7.18 9.17
CA ILE A 97 -17.27 -7.19 8.74
C ILE A 97 -17.61 -8.47 7.96
N ALA A 98 -16.71 -8.94 7.09
CA ALA A 98 -16.89 -10.18 6.35
C ALA A 98 -16.97 -11.41 7.25
N ILE A 99 -16.09 -11.50 8.25
CA ILE A 99 -16.13 -12.57 9.26
C ILE A 99 -17.43 -12.52 10.06
N LEU A 100 -17.84 -11.33 10.52
CA LEU A 100 -19.11 -11.16 11.24
C LEU A 100 -20.30 -11.60 10.40
N TYR A 101 -20.32 -11.25 9.11
CA TYR A 101 -21.35 -11.68 8.17
C TYR A 101 -21.40 -13.23 8.05
N LEU A 102 -20.24 -13.89 7.93
CA LEU A 102 -20.18 -15.36 7.88
C LEU A 102 -20.72 -16.01 9.15
N ILE A 103 -20.40 -15.47 10.33
CA ILE A 103 -20.90 -15.96 11.62
C ILE A 103 -22.43 -15.89 11.66
N VAL A 104 -23.02 -14.76 11.23
CA VAL A 104 -24.45 -14.54 11.26
C VAL A 104 -25.20 -15.42 10.25
N VAL A 105 -24.64 -15.60 9.04
CA VAL A 105 -25.35 -16.27 7.93
C VAL A 105 -25.14 -17.79 7.91
N ARG A 106 -23.95 -18.29 8.24
CA ARG A 106 -23.62 -19.72 8.17
C ARG A 106 -23.63 -20.46 9.53
N GLY A 107 -23.79 -19.73 10.64
CA GLY A 107 -23.71 -20.34 11.97
C GLY A 107 -22.30 -20.84 12.30
N SER A 108 -22.19 -21.69 13.35
CA SER A 108 -20.90 -22.10 13.92
C SER A 108 -20.18 -23.27 13.23
N ASP A 109 -20.59 -23.67 12.03
CA ASP A 109 -20.09 -24.92 11.41
C ASP A 109 -18.62 -24.90 10.95
N SER A 110 -17.97 -23.74 10.97
CA SER A 110 -16.55 -23.61 10.59
C SER A 110 -15.70 -22.93 11.67
N ILE A 111 -15.56 -23.57 12.82
CA ILE A 111 -14.75 -23.10 13.97
C ILE A 111 -13.33 -22.70 13.53
N LEU A 112 -12.72 -23.46 12.62
CA LEU A 112 -11.37 -23.17 12.13
C LEU A 112 -11.28 -21.83 11.39
N GLY A 113 -12.25 -21.49 10.55
CA GLY A 113 -12.29 -20.19 9.85
C GLY A 113 -12.41 -19.00 10.81
N TYR A 114 -13.21 -19.15 11.86
CA TYR A 114 -13.34 -18.12 12.89
C TYR A 114 -12.06 -17.95 13.70
N LEU A 115 -11.39 -19.04 14.08
CA LEU A 115 -10.11 -18.98 14.80
C LEU A 115 -9.05 -18.25 13.98
N VAL A 116 -8.92 -18.56 12.71
CA VAL A 116 -7.98 -17.88 11.81
C VAL A 116 -8.31 -16.38 11.72
N GLY A 117 -9.59 -16.02 11.55
CA GLY A 117 -10.03 -14.62 11.51
C GLY A 117 -9.71 -13.87 12.81
N ILE A 118 -10.00 -14.48 13.96
CA ILE A 118 -9.71 -13.90 15.27
C ILE A 118 -8.20 -13.72 15.47
N VAL A 119 -7.38 -14.73 15.15
CA VAL A 119 -5.92 -14.65 15.25
C VAL A 119 -5.36 -13.51 14.40
N LEU A 120 -5.85 -13.33 13.18
CA LEU A 120 -5.44 -12.23 12.31
C LEU A 120 -5.85 -10.87 12.89
N ILE A 121 -7.07 -10.72 13.40
CA ILE A 121 -7.53 -9.47 14.03
C ILE A 121 -6.67 -9.16 15.26
N VAL A 122 -6.41 -10.14 16.11
CA VAL A 122 -5.56 -9.99 17.31
C VAL A 122 -4.13 -9.59 16.93
N LEU A 123 -3.56 -10.23 15.90
CA LEU A 123 -2.21 -9.91 15.40
C LEU A 123 -2.13 -8.45 14.92
N ILE A 124 -3.13 -7.98 14.18
CA ILE A 124 -3.15 -6.62 13.66
C ILE A 124 -3.34 -5.61 14.79
N LEU A 125 -4.26 -5.89 15.70
CA LEU A 125 -4.45 -5.07 16.89
C LEU A 125 -3.15 -4.97 17.69
N TRP A 126 -2.45 -6.09 17.86
CA TRP A 126 -1.16 -6.14 18.55
C TRP A 126 -0.09 -5.32 17.82
N LEU A 127 0.04 -5.47 16.49
CA LEU A 127 0.97 -4.70 15.66
C LEU A 127 0.68 -3.20 15.73
N THR A 128 -0.62 -2.83 15.69
CA THR A 128 -1.05 -1.43 15.78
C THR A 128 -0.72 -0.85 17.16
N LEU A 129 -1.05 -1.57 18.24
CA LEU A 129 -0.73 -1.16 19.61
C LEU A 129 0.78 -1.08 19.84
N TYR A 130 1.55 -2.01 19.28
CA TYR A 130 3.01 -1.98 19.35
C TYR A 130 3.59 -0.78 18.59
N GLY A 131 3.03 -0.43 17.44
CA GLY A 131 3.41 0.79 16.71
C GLY A 131 3.13 2.07 17.51
N VAL A 132 1.94 2.16 18.12
CA VAL A 132 1.57 3.27 19.03
C VAL A 132 2.49 3.31 20.26
N TYR A 133 2.82 2.16 20.82
CA TYR A 133 3.77 2.07 21.93
C TYR A 133 5.16 2.60 21.56
N LEU A 134 5.70 2.20 20.40
CA LEU A 134 6.99 2.70 19.91
C LEU A 134 6.97 4.20 19.63
N TYR A 135 5.85 4.72 19.08
CA TYR A 135 5.65 6.15 18.88
C TYR A 135 5.72 6.95 20.18
N ASN A 136 5.10 6.43 21.26
CA ASN A 136 5.11 7.07 22.59
C ASN A 136 6.46 6.89 23.34
N ARG A 137 7.38 6.09 22.81
CA ARG A 137 8.70 5.79 23.42
C ARG A 137 9.82 6.00 22.41
N PRO A 138 10.15 7.25 22.03
CA PRO A 138 11.13 7.56 21.00
C PRO A 138 12.51 6.92 21.24
N THR A 139 12.94 6.82 22.48
CA THR A 139 14.20 6.15 22.85
C THR A 139 14.20 4.66 22.45
N ARG A 140 13.07 3.97 22.66
CA ARG A 140 12.93 2.55 22.28
C ARG A 140 12.82 2.39 20.76
N LEU A 141 12.18 3.33 20.09
CA LEU A 141 12.14 3.36 18.63
C LEU A 141 13.55 3.48 18.06
N ARG A 142 14.36 4.42 18.57
CA ARG A 142 15.77 4.58 18.18
C ARG A 142 16.55 3.27 18.37
N LEU A 143 16.48 2.66 19.56
CA LEU A 143 17.13 1.38 19.86
C LEU A 143 16.74 0.27 18.88
N ARG A 144 15.46 0.13 18.56
CA ARG A 144 14.96 -0.91 17.63
C ARG A 144 15.43 -0.66 16.20
N VAL A 145 15.37 0.59 15.73
CA VAL A 145 15.84 0.95 14.38
C VAL A 145 17.36 0.70 14.26
N THR A 146 18.14 1.09 15.27
CA THR A 146 19.60 0.83 15.29
C THR A 146 19.90 -0.67 15.30
N GLN A 147 19.17 -1.46 16.11
CA GLN A 147 19.33 -2.93 16.13
C GLN A 147 19.01 -3.57 14.77
N LEU A 148 17.95 -3.12 14.09
CA LEU A 148 17.59 -3.59 12.75
C LEU A 148 18.64 -3.17 11.70
N ALA A 149 19.17 -1.95 11.80
CA ALA A 149 20.25 -1.49 10.92
C ALA A 149 21.53 -2.33 11.10
N HIS A 150 21.93 -2.62 12.36
CA HIS A 150 23.05 -3.52 12.63
C HIS A 150 22.82 -4.94 12.10
N LEU A 151 21.61 -5.49 12.30
CA LEU A 151 21.27 -6.81 11.76
C LEU A 151 21.36 -6.82 10.24
N PHE A 152 20.83 -5.79 9.57
CA PHE A 152 20.89 -5.64 8.11
C PHE A 152 22.34 -5.50 7.62
N ASN A 153 23.16 -4.66 8.25
CA ASN A 153 24.58 -4.50 7.94
C ASN A 153 25.35 -5.82 8.12
N ARG A 154 25.02 -6.58 9.20
CA ARG A 154 25.61 -7.91 9.47
C ARG A 154 25.28 -8.92 8.36
N VAL A 155 24.01 -8.96 7.92
CA VAL A 155 23.55 -9.88 6.85
C VAL A 155 24.21 -9.53 5.51
N ARG A 156 24.33 -8.24 5.20
CA ARG A 156 24.98 -7.79 3.96
C ARG A 156 26.50 -7.72 4.00
N ARG A 157 27.12 -7.94 5.16
CA ARG A 157 28.58 -7.82 5.36
C ARG A 157 29.18 -6.49 4.87
N ARG A 158 28.40 -5.41 4.85
CA ARG A 158 28.83 -4.04 4.49
C ARG A 158 28.08 -3.04 5.36
N GLU A 159 28.76 -1.95 5.75
CA GLU A 159 28.12 -0.82 6.42
C GLU A 159 27.37 0.03 5.41
N VAL A 160 26.12 -0.36 5.13
CA VAL A 160 25.23 0.37 4.21
C VAL A 160 24.51 1.51 4.91
N ILE A 161 24.27 1.37 6.23
CA ILE A 161 23.54 2.34 7.03
C ILE A 161 24.47 2.90 8.11
N GLN A 162 24.86 4.16 7.98
CA GLN A 162 25.69 4.87 8.96
C GLN A 162 24.83 5.38 10.11
N GLU A 163 25.26 5.22 11.34
CA GLU A 163 24.50 5.60 12.55
C GLU A 163 24.13 7.08 12.60
N ARG A 164 25.02 7.97 12.17
CA ARG A 164 24.76 9.42 12.14
C ARG A 164 23.57 9.84 11.26
N HIS A 165 23.23 9.06 10.23
CA HIS A 165 22.07 9.32 9.38
C HIS A 165 20.77 8.78 10.02
N ILE A 166 20.88 7.80 10.92
CA ILE A 166 19.71 7.19 11.58
C ILE A 166 19.02 8.21 12.48
N ASP A 167 19.76 9.00 13.24
CA ASP A 167 19.18 9.98 14.18
C ASP A 167 18.37 11.05 13.46
N GLY A 168 18.94 11.68 12.42
CA GLY A 168 18.20 12.66 11.60
C GLY A 168 17.00 12.06 10.88
N TRP A 169 17.11 10.80 10.45
CA TRP A 169 16.00 10.08 9.83
C TRP A 169 14.86 9.80 10.84
N ILE A 170 15.19 9.37 12.06
CA ILE A 170 14.22 9.10 13.14
C ILE A 170 13.55 10.41 13.59
N ASP A 171 14.28 11.51 13.69
CA ASP A 171 13.71 12.80 14.08
C ASP A 171 12.70 13.28 13.02
N ASN A 172 13.02 13.18 11.74
CA ASN A 172 12.10 13.47 10.65
C ASN A 172 10.87 12.53 10.65
N LEU A 173 11.08 11.23 10.94
CA LEU A 173 10.00 10.25 11.12
C LEU A 173 9.05 10.67 12.25
N LEU A 174 9.59 11.00 13.41
CA LEU A 174 8.80 11.41 14.58
C LEU A 174 8.06 12.73 14.33
N ILE A 175 8.68 13.70 13.64
CA ILE A 175 8.03 14.96 13.21
C ILE A 175 6.84 14.65 12.30
N GLY A 176 7.03 13.83 11.27
CA GLY A 176 5.96 13.44 10.37
C GLY A 176 4.81 12.72 11.09
N MET A 177 5.12 11.76 11.95
CA MET A 177 4.11 11.06 12.76
C MET A 177 3.35 12.01 13.69
N ARG A 178 4.04 12.94 14.37
CA ARG A 178 3.39 13.96 15.21
C ARG A 178 2.44 14.86 14.41
N ARG A 179 2.81 15.27 13.20
CA ARG A 179 1.94 16.05 12.30
C ARG A 179 0.67 15.26 11.96
N MET A 180 0.79 13.98 11.61
CA MET A 180 -0.35 13.11 11.32
C MET A 180 -1.31 12.98 12.51
N VAL A 181 -0.78 12.78 13.73
CA VAL A 181 -1.59 12.60 14.95
C VAL A 181 -2.24 13.91 15.40
N ARG A 182 -1.56 15.05 15.24
CA ARG A 182 -2.07 16.37 15.69
C ARG A 182 -3.30 16.82 14.90
N HIS A 183 -3.40 16.46 13.63
CA HIS A 183 -4.51 16.85 12.76
C HIS A 183 -5.65 15.82 12.78
N ARG A 184 -6.42 15.76 13.87
CA ARG A 184 -7.55 14.81 14.04
C ARG A 184 -8.59 14.84 12.91
N GLY A 185 -8.87 16.02 12.32
CA GLY A 185 -9.74 16.11 11.14
C GLY A 185 -9.18 15.41 9.91
N SER A 186 -7.86 15.35 9.82
CA SER A 186 -7.15 14.66 8.74
C SER A 186 -7.34 13.15 8.78
N PHE A 187 -7.41 12.55 9.96
CA PHE A 187 -7.64 11.12 10.12
C PHE A 187 -8.96 10.67 9.47
N ARG A 188 -10.05 11.40 9.73
CA ARG A 188 -11.38 11.08 9.18
C ARG A 188 -11.40 11.17 7.65
N THR A 189 -10.83 12.23 7.10
CA THR A 189 -10.77 12.44 5.63
C THR A 189 -9.88 11.39 4.96
N THR A 190 -8.75 11.05 5.56
CA THR A 190 -7.84 10.00 5.07
C THR A 190 -8.54 8.64 5.07
N LEU A 191 -9.25 8.31 6.16
CA LEU A 191 -10.02 7.08 6.27
C LEU A 191 -11.14 7.02 5.23
N LEU A 192 -11.84 8.15 4.99
CA LEU A 192 -12.90 8.22 3.99
C LEU A 192 -12.39 7.91 2.57
N PHE A 193 -11.24 8.45 2.18
CA PHE A 193 -10.64 8.16 0.88
C PHE A 193 -10.20 6.69 0.77
N ALA A 194 -9.62 6.12 1.83
CA ALA A 194 -9.27 4.70 1.87
C ALA A 194 -10.52 3.79 1.79
N CYS A 195 -11.60 4.15 2.51
CA CYS A 195 -12.89 3.45 2.40
C CYS A 195 -13.45 3.57 0.96
N GLY A 196 -13.39 4.75 0.37
CA GLY A 196 -13.83 4.97 -1.02
C GLY A 196 -13.08 4.09 -2.00
N PHE A 197 -11.75 3.97 -1.87
CA PHE A 197 -10.95 3.08 -2.70
C PHE A 197 -11.47 1.63 -2.65
N TRP A 198 -11.50 1.01 -1.48
CA TRP A 198 -11.92 -0.39 -1.33
C TRP A 198 -13.38 -0.62 -1.69
N PHE A 199 -14.25 0.34 -1.36
CA PHE A 199 -15.68 0.25 -1.64
C PHE A 199 -15.98 0.31 -3.14
N PHE A 200 -15.41 1.26 -3.88
CA PHE A 200 -15.64 1.39 -5.32
C PHE A 200 -14.99 0.26 -6.10
N ASP A 201 -13.82 -0.23 -5.67
CA ASP A 201 -13.17 -1.39 -6.27
C ASP A 201 -14.02 -2.67 -6.07
N MET A 202 -14.56 -2.89 -4.87
CA MET A 202 -15.52 -3.98 -4.63
C MET A 202 -16.79 -3.84 -5.47
N LEU A 203 -17.32 -2.63 -5.66
CA LEU A 203 -18.46 -2.39 -6.54
C LEU A 203 -18.12 -2.61 -8.02
N CYS A 204 -16.89 -2.36 -8.44
CA CYS A 204 -16.41 -2.73 -9.77
C CYS A 204 -16.57 -4.25 -9.98
N LEU A 205 -16.12 -5.07 -9.03
CA LEU A 205 -16.31 -6.53 -9.07
C LEU A 205 -17.81 -6.90 -9.09
N TRP A 206 -18.65 -6.23 -8.31
CA TRP A 206 -20.09 -6.47 -8.33
C TRP A 206 -20.70 -6.18 -9.72
N CYS A 207 -20.28 -5.10 -10.38
CA CYS A 207 -20.75 -4.74 -11.70
C CYS A 207 -20.33 -5.77 -12.75
N THR A 208 -19.17 -6.42 -12.62
CA THR A 208 -18.77 -7.50 -13.54
C THR A 208 -19.69 -8.72 -13.42
N PHE A 209 -20.06 -9.13 -12.20
CA PHE A 209 -21.05 -10.21 -12.00
C PHE A 209 -22.40 -9.84 -12.63
N ARG A 210 -22.87 -8.60 -12.44
CA ARG A 210 -24.11 -8.12 -13.02
C ARG A 210 -24.06 -8.09 -14.55
N ALA A 211 -22.90 -7.82 -15.13
CA ALA A 211 -22.70 -7.82 -16.59
C ALA A 211 -22.86 -9.21 -17.20
N PHE A 212 -22.53 -10.28 -16.43
CA PHE A 212 -22.77 -11.68 -16.81
C PHE A 212 -24.15 -12.21 -16.38
N GLY A 213 -25.08 -11.33 -16.00
CA GLY A 213 -26.45 -11.70 -15.66
C GLY A 213 -26.61 -12.32 -14.27
N TYR A 214 -25.56 -12.35 -13.45
CA TYR A 214 -25.60 -12.95 -12.13
C TYR A 214 -25.77 -11.89 -11.02
N THR A 215 -26.73 -12.11 -10.13
CA THR A 215 -26.96 -11.22 -8.98
C THR A 215 -26.26 -11.77 -7.75
N MET A 216 -25.07 -11.25 -7.47
CA MET A 216 -24.30 -11.60 -6.28
C MET A 216 -24.80 -10.82 -5.07
N GLY A 217 -25.02 -11.53 -3.95
CA GLY A 217 -25.29 -10.90 -2.65
C GLY A 217 -24.05 -10.19 -2.12
N LEU A 218 -24.22 -8.94 -1.66
CA LEU A 218 -23.10 -8.09 -1.22
C LEU A 218 -22.26 -8.71 -0.10
N GLY A 219 -22.87 -9.51 0.80
CA GLY A 219 -22.15 -10.20 1.86
C GLY A 219 -21.19 -11.27 1.34
N HIS A 220 -21.63 -12.13 0.42
CA HIS A 220 -20.77 -13.13 -0.21
C HIS A 220 -19.67 -12.49 -1.06
N LEU A 221 -20.02 -11.39 -1.77
CA LEU A 221 -19.07 -10.60 -2.54
C LEU A 221 -17.97 -10.04 -1.62
N LEU A 222 -18.36 -9.40 -0.51
CA LEU A 222 -17.43 -8.84 0.48
C LEU A 222 -16.49 -9.91 1.03
N VAL A 223 -17.02 -11.08 1.40
CA VAL A 223 -16.23 -12.19 1.95
C VAL A 223 -15.18 -12.66 0.93
N ALA A 224 -15.60 -12.98 -0.30
CA ALA A 224 -14.68 -13.47 -1.32
C ALA A 224 -13.62 -12.41 -1.67
N TYR A 225 -14.03 -11.16 -1.82
CA TYR A 225 -13.17 -10.03 -2.13
C TYR A 225 -12.10 -9.83 -1.06
N VAL A 226 -12.50 -9.66 0.19
CA VAL A 226 -11.57 -9.30 1.27
C VAL A 226 -10.63 -10.45 1.63
N ILE A 227 -11.12 -11.69 1.66
CA ILE A 227 -10.27 -12.85 1.93
C ILE A 227 -9.23 -13.02 0.82
N ALA A 228 -9.63 -12.89 -0.45
CA ALA A 228 -8.73 -13.02 -1.56
C ALA A 228 -7.63 -11.95 -1.55
N TYR A 229 -7.98 -10.68 -1.28
CA TYR A 229 -6.98 -9.61 -1.16
C TYR A 229 -6.09 -9.77 0.07
N SER A 230 -6.64 -10.15 1.23
CA SER A 230 -5.86 -10.32 2.46
C SER A 230 -4.80 -11.41 2.34
N ILE A 231 -5.16 -12.55 1.74
CA ILE A 231 -4.24 -13.67 1.54
C ILE A 231 -3.33 -13.42 0.33
N GLY A 232 -3.88 -12.89 -0.76
CA GLY A 232 -3.16 -12.63 -1.99
C GLY A 232 -2.03 -11.61 -1.84
N THR A 233 -2.15 -10.65 -0.91
CA THR A 233 -1.06 -9.71 -0.60
C THR A 233 0.15 -10.40 0.04
N LEU A 234 -0.01 -11.58 0.62
CA LEU A 234 1.08 -12.39 1.19
C LEU A 234 1.71 -13.31 0.15
N ALA A 235 1.11 -13.44 -1.04
CA ALA A 235 1.63 -14.30 -2.10
C ALA A 235 2.96 -13.75 -2.65
N PRO A 236 3.94 -14.63 -2.97
CA PRO A 236 5.23 -14.21 -3.51
C PRO A 236 5.16 -13.78 -4.98
N THR A 237 3.97 -13.65 -5.54
CA THR A 237 3.74 -13.22 -6.92
C THR A 237 3.54 -11.68 -7.01
N PRO A 238 3.87 -11.04 -8.14
CA PRO A 238 3.64 -9.62 -8.32
C PRO A 238 2.17 -9.26 -8.07
N SER A 239 1.92 -8.40 -7.09
CA SER A 239 0.57 -7.98 -6.66
C SER A 239 -0.46 -9.11 -6.48
N GLY A 240 0.01 -10.30 -6.04
CA GLY A 240 -0.85 -11.44 -5.79
C GLY A 240 -1.44 -12.08 -7.06
N LEU A 241 -0.82 -11.87 -8.23
CA LEU A 241 -1.30 -12.40 -9.51
C LEU A 241 -1.40 -13.93 -9.46
N GLY A 242 -2.53 -14.49 -9.89
CA GLY A 242 -2.87 -15.91 -9.79
C GLY A 242 -3.46 -16.29 -8.43
N ALA A 243 -2.92 -15.79 -7.32
CA ALA A 243 -3.39 -16.12 -5.98
C ALA A 243 -4.74 -15.45 -5.66
N ILE A 244 -4.89 -14.16 -5.97
CA ILE A 244 -6.14 -13.42 -5.74
C ILE A 244 -7.25 -14.00 -6.63
N GLU A 245 -6.99 -14.19 -7.92
CA GLU A 245 -7.95 -14.73 -8.87
C GLU A 245 -8.40 -16.15 -8.48
N GLY A 246 -7.45 -17.02 -8.23
CA GLY A 246 -7.72 -18.40 -7.84
C GLY A 246 -8.54 -18.50 -6.56
N LEU A 247 -8.19 -17.69 -5.55
CA LEU A 247 -8.91 -17.68 -4.28
C LEU A 247 -10.31 -17.06 -4.41
N MET A 248 -10.46 -15.95 -5.16
CA MET A 248 -11.78 -15.38 -5.45
C MET A 248 -12.69 -16.39 -6.14
N ILE A 249 -12.21 -17.04 -7.21
CA ILE A 249 -12.97 -18.02 -7.96
C ILE A 249 -13.37 -19.17 -7.03
N ALA A 250 -12.44 -19.74 -6.26
CA ALA A 250 -12.71 -20.83 -5.33
C ALA A 250 -13.79 -20.47 -4.30
N LEU A 251 -13.73 -19.26 -3.74
CA LEU A 251 -14.73 -18.78 -2.78
C LEU A 251 -16.09 -18.57 -3.45
N PHE A 252 -16.16 -18.01 -4.65
CA PHE A 252 -17.43 -17.86 -5.37
C PHE A 252 -18.05 -19.21 -5.73
N LEU A 253 -17.25 -20.20 -6.14
CA LEU A 253 -17.72 -21.57 -6.35
C LEU A 253 -18.30 -22.17 -5.05
N SER A 254 -17.65 -21.95 -3.91
CA SER A 254 -18.14 -22.43 -2.61
C SER A 254 -19.46 -21.76 -2.18
N PHE A 255 -19.78 -20.60 -2.74
CA PHE A 255 -21.06 -19.90 -2.57
C PHE A 255 -22.11 -20.31 -3.58
N GLY A 256 -21.84 -21.30 -4.46
CA GLY A 256 -22.79 -21.82 -5.44
C GLY A 256 -22.86 -21.01 -6.73
N VAL A 257 -21.87 -20.13 -6.99
CA VAL A 257 -21.82 -19.40 -8.28
C VAL A 257 -21.41 -20.38 -9.39
N PRO A 258 -22.10 -20.38 -10.54
CA PRO A 258 -21.69 -21.18 -11.70
C PRO A 258 -20.26 -20.89 -12.11
N SER A 259 -19.47 -21.93 -12.39
CA SER A 259 -18.02 -21.79 -12.66
C SER A 259 -17.71 -20.85 -13.82
N ALA A 260 -18.45 -20.93 -14.91
CA ALA A 260 -18.29 -20.03 -16.06
C ALA A 260 -18.48 -18.55 -15.70
N VAL A 261 -19.46 -18.24 -14.84
CA VAL A 261 -19.74 -16.88 -14.37
C VAL A 261 -18.64 -16.40 -13.41
N ALA A 262 -18.26 -17.25 -12.45
CA ALA A 262 -17.22 -16.90 -11.47
C ALA A 262 -15.89 -16.57 -12.17
N VAL A 263 -15.45 -17.45 -13.08
CA VAL A 263 -14.21 -17.24 -13.83
C VAL A 263 -14.30 -16.00 -14.70
N ALA A 264 -15.37 -15.86 -15.51
CA ALA A 264 -15.52 -14.70 -16.40
C ALA A 264 -15.59 -13.38 -15.64
N ALA A 265 -16.37 -13.28 -14.56
CA ALA A 265 -16.53 -12.06 -13.78
C ALA A 265 -15.22 -11.66 -13.10
N VAL A 266 -14.50 -12.62 -12.48
CA VAL A 266 -13.21 -12.35 -11.82
C VAL A 266 -12.15 -11.94 -12.83
N LEU A 267 -12.04 -12.62 -13.98
CA LEU A 267 -11.05 -12.25 -15.00
C LEU A 267 -11.31 -10.88 -15.60
N VAL A 268 -12.56 -10.55 -15.92
CA VAL A 268 -12.92 -9.20 -16.42
C VAL A 268 -12.67 -8.13 -15.37
N TYR A 269 -13.02 -8.39 -14.11
CA TYR A 269 -12.68 -7.50 -13.02
C TYR A 269 -11.16 -7.25 -12.96
N ARG A 270 -10.33 -8.31 -13.05
CA ARG A 270 -8.86 -8.17 -13.03
C ARG A 270 -8.32 -7.43 -14.25
N ILE A 271 -8.96 -7.56 -15.41
CA ILE A 271 -8.61 -6.73 -16.57
C ILE A 271 -8.83 -5.25 -16.25
N ILE A 272 -9.91 -4.90 -15.59
CA ILE A 272 -10.25 -3.52 -15.25
C ILE A 272 -9.37 -3.00 -14.10
N ASN A 273 -9.29 -3.76 -12.99
CA ASN A 273 -8.60 -3.32 -11.78
C ASN A 273 -7.06 -3.40 -11.87
N PHE A 274 -6.54 -4.45 -12.48
CA PHE A 274 -5.10 -4.72 -12.51
C PHE A 274 -4.44 -4.25 -13.81
N TRP A 275 -4.98 -4.65 -14.97
CA TRP A 275 -4.32 -4.41 -16.25
C TRP A 275 -4.59 -3.02 -16.81
N LEU A 276 -5.81 -2.49 -16.66
CA LEU A 276 -6.18 -1.19 -17.21
C LEU A 276 -5.35 -0.01 -16.68
N PRO A 277 -4.98 0.06 -15.39
CA PRO A 277 -4.14 1.15 -14.87
C PRO A 277 -2.67 1.10 -15.31
N ILE A 278 -2.19 -0.05 -15.84
CA ILE A 278 -0.77 -0.24 -16.18
C ILE A 278 -0.32 0.69 -17.33
N PRO A 279 -0.99 0.73 -18.50
CA PRO A 279 -0.55 1.60 -19.59
C PRO A 279 -0.47 3.09 -19.21
N PRO A 280 -1.53 3.72 -18.64
CA PRO A 280 -1.43 5.12 -18.22
C PRO A 280 -0.41 5.32 -17.09
N GLY A 281 -0.19 4.31 -16.24
CA GLY A 281 0.82 4.34 -15.20
C GLY A 281 2.24 4.38 -15.75
N PHE A 282 2.57 3.65 -16.81
CA PHE A 282 3.87 3.73 -17.48
C PHE A 282 4.06 5.04 -18.22
N VAL A 283 3.03 5.59 -18.86
CA VAL A 283 3.09 6.94 -19.43
C VAL A 283 3.38 7.97 -18.34
N ALA A 284 2.68 7.90 -17.21
CA ALA A 284 2.94 8.75 -16.07
C ALA A 284 4.35 8.55 -15.50
N TYR A 285 4.84 7.31 -15.44
CA TYR A 285 6.21 7.00 -15.02
C TYR A 285 7.26 7.65 -15.93
N ALA A 286 7.07 7.64 -17.23
CA ALA A 286 7.96 8.31 -18.17
C ALA A 286 8.06 9.83 -17.93
N ILE A 287 6.95 10.45 -17.49
CA ILE A 287 6.88 11.87 -17.12
C ILE A 287 7.57 12.15 -15.78
N VAL A 288 7.34 11.29 -14.79
CA VAL A 288 7.87 11.43 -13.41
C VAL A 288 9.32 10.97 -13.30
N ARG A 289 9.81 10.18 -14.27
CA ARG A 289 11.12 9.53 -14.26
C ARG A 289 12.24 10.46 -13.79
N PRO A 290 13.02 10.08 -12.77
CA PRO A 290 14.19 10.85 -12.38
C PRO A 290 15.16 10.95 -13.57
N GLY A 291 15.68 12.15 -13.84
CA GLY A 291 16.81 12.28 -14.73
C GLY A 291 17.93 11.32 -14.27
N ARG A 292 18.69 10.81 -15.20
CA ARG A 292 19.64 9.66 -15.17
C ARG A 292 20.69 9.59 -14.04
N ARG A 293 20.54 10.26 -12.90
CA ARG A 293 21.46 10.13 -11.77
C ARG A 293 20.71 9.50 -10.57
N PRO A 294 21.07 8.26 -10.15
CA PRO A 294 20.67 7.75 -8.84
C PRO A 294 21.24 8.71 -7.79
N VAL A 295 20.39 9.20 -6.90
CA VAL A 295 20.76 10.11 -5.79
C VAL A 295 21.86 9.51 -4.90
N MET A 296 22.06 8.20 -4.97
CA MET A 296 23.10 7.46 -4.22
C MET A 296 24.54 7.64 -4.79
N GLU A 297 24.70 7.94 -6.09
CA GLU A 297 26.06 8.16 -6.67
C GLU A 297 26.59 9.57 -6.38
N GLY A 298 25.72 10.58 -6.33
CA GLY A 298 26.14 11.95 -6.06
C GLY A 298 26.65 12.19 -4.63
N GLU A 299 26.10 11.47 -3.63
CA GLU A 299 26.57 11.59 -2.23
C GLU A 299 27.90 10.85 -2.01
N VAL A 300 28.14 9.76 -2.74
CA VAL A 300 29.40 9.00 -2.65
C VAL A 300 30.54 9.77 -3.36
N GLU A 301 30.26 10.44 -4.48
CA GLU A 301 31.25 11.22 -5.21
C GLU A 301 31.64 12.51 -4.46
N THR A 302 30.67 13.16 -3.80
CA THR A 302 30.93 14.37 -2.99
C THR A 302 31.73 14.00 -1.71
N ALA A 303 31.36 12.91 -1.04
CA ALA A 303 32.09 12.43 0.14
C ALA A 303 33.52 11.91 -0.21
N ALA A 304 33.69 11.32 -1.38
CA ALA A 304 35.02 10.90 -1.86
C ALA A 304 35.89 12.11 -2.30
N GLY A 305 35.28 13.13 -2.90
CA GLY A 305 35.97 14.36 -3.28
C GLY A 305 36.41 15.20 -2.08
N GLU A 306 35.57 15.29 -1.03
CA GLU A 306 35.92 15.98 0.23
C GLU A 306 37.04 15.24 1.00
N ALA A 307 37.00 13.91 1.04
CA ALA A 307 38.04 13.10 1.70
C ALA A 307 39.41 13.18 1.00
N VAL A 308 39.43 13.32 -0.32
CA VAL A 308 40.68 13.51 -1.10
C VAL A 308 41.22 14.93 -0.93
N GLY A 309 40.35 15.94 -0.87
CA GLY A 309 40.74 17.34 -0.63
C GLY A 309 41.34 17.59 0.77
N GLU A 310 40.84 16.87 1.79
CA GLU A 310 41.37 16.96 3.17
C GLU A 310 42.76 16.30 3.32
N LEU A 311 43.05 15.26 2.54
CA LEU A 311 44.36 14.58 2.54
C LEU A 311 45.45 15.40 1.82
N ASP A 312 45.06 16.28 0.88
CA ASP A 312 46.01 17.12 0.15
C ASP A 312 46.40 18.41 0.91
N GLN A 313 45.54 18.84 1.86
CA GLN A 313 45.81 19.98 2.74
C GLN A 313 46.69 19.65 3.96
N THR A 314 46.95 18.36 4.20
CA THR A 314 47.79 17.89 5.32
C THR A 314 49.20 17.47 4.88
N ARG A 315 49.57 17.71 3.66
CA ARG A 315 50.95 17.59 3.11
C ARG A 315 51.56 18.96 2.88
#